data_2b209f5dec98bbc6160e8ce5c457f715
#
_entry.id   2b209f5dec98bbc6160e8ce5c457f715
#
_cell.length_a   1.000
_cell.length_b   1.000
_cell.length_c   1.000
_cell.angle_alpha   90.00
_cell.angle_beta   90.00
_cell.angle_gamma   90.00
#
_symmetry.space_group_name_H-M   'P 1'
#
loop_
_entity.id
_entity.type
_entity.pdbx_description
1 polymer ?
#
loop_
_entity_poly.entity_id
_entity_poly.type
_entity_poly.pdbx_seq_one_letter_code
_entity_poly.pdbx_strand_id
1 'polypeptide(L)'
;ETDIGAILRKELQQCLDTTEVEHLMEGPVVRLDERQAHAFALVVHELVTNAMKYGGLSDGGAGLRITWTVARPEDDGRPAVLIEWEEKVAPGAPLETAESTATGFGSRLIDASLKGELSGSISRDFGPGGLKVLLRFPVRSGAAWNGRGGATLSRIGPRRR
;
A
#
# COMPACT_ATOMS: atom_id res chain seq x y z
N GLU A 1 19.36 -1.00 2.50
CA GLU A 1 18.10 -1.56 1.95
C GLU A 1 17.13 -1.84 3.08
N THR A 2 15.91 -1.38 2.96
CA THR A 2 14.87 -1.53 3.99
C THR A 2 13.67 -2.28 3.39
N ASP A 3 13.14 -3.25 4.15
CA ASP A 3 11.97 -4.03 3.73
C ASP A 3 10.66 -3.22 3.86
N ILE A 4 9.75 -3.38 2.90
CA ILE A 4 8.42 -2.74 2.90
C ILE A 4 7.66 -3.05 4.20
N GLY A 5 7.64 -4.31 4.63
CA GLY A 5 6.98 -4.70 5.87
C GLY A 5 7.56 -4.01 7.11
N ALA A 6 8.87 -3.79 7.14
CA ALA A 6 9.52 -3.07 8.23
C ALA A 6 9.12 -1.58 8.28
N ILE A 7 8.97 -0.95 7.12
CA ILE A 7 8.51 0.45 7.03
C ILE A 7 7.06 0.56 7.50
N LEU A 8 6.18 -0.28 6.99
CA LEU A 8 4.76 -0.33 7.39
C LEU A 8 4.61 -0.55 8.89
N ARG A 9 5.34 -1.52 9.43
CA ARG A 9 5.33 -1.83 10.88
C ARG A 9 5.74 -0.63 11.72
N LYS A 10 6.83 0.04 11.36
CA LYS A 10 7.32 1.21 12.06
C LYS A 10 6.30 2.35 12.10
N GLU A 11 5.63 2.62 10.99
CA GLU A 11 4.63 3.69 10.92
C GLU A 11 3.36 3.33 11.69
N LEU A 12 2.89 2.10 11.59
CA LEU A 12 1.69 1.64 12.30
C LEU A 12 1.89 1.53 13.82
N GLN A 13 3.08 1.17 14.28
CA GLN A 13 3.41 1.09 15.71
C GLN A 13 3.39 2.43 16.45
N GLN A 14 3.24 3.54 15.74
CA GLN A 14 3.01 4.84 16.37
C GLN A 14 1.61 4.95 16.99
N CYS A 15 0.65 4.13 16.55
CA CYS A 15 -0.74 4.18 17.00
C CYS A 15 -1.32 2.82 17.43
N LEU A 16 -0.68 1.72 17.08
CA LEU A 16 -1.14 0.35 17.35
C LEU A 16 -0.04 -0.47 18.03
N ASP A 17 -0.44 -1.48 18.80
CA ASP A 17 0.53 -2.41 19.36
C ASP A 17 1.06 -3.41 18.30
N THR A 18 2.14 -4.10 18.64
CA THR A 18 2.82 -5.01 17.70
C THR A 18 1.91 -6.15 17.25
N THR A 19 1.06 -6.67 18.10
CA THR A 19 0.16 -7.77 17.78
C THR A 19 -0.92 -7.33 16.80
N GLU A 20 -1.50 -6.15 17.02
CA GLU A 20 -2.47 -5.54 16.12
C GLU A 20 -1.87 -5.32 14.74
N VAL A 21 -0.67 -4.73 14.67
CA VAL A 21 0.02 -4.44 13.40
C VAL A 21 0.24 -5.71 12.57
N GLU A 22 0.71 -6.80 13.19
CA GLU A 22 0.96 -8.05 12.45
C GLU A 22 -0.30 -8.68 11.84
N HIS A 23 -1.48 -8.42 12.42
CA HIS A 23 -2.76 -8.90 11.88
C HIS A 23 -3.30 -8.04 10.73
N LEU A 24 -2.82 -6.80 10.60
CA LEU A 24 -3.29 -5.87 9.58
C LEU A 24 -2.55 -5.98 8.25
N MET A 25 -1.36 -6.57 8.24
CA MET A 25 -0.47 -6.49 7.08
C MET A 25 0.01 -7.87 6.63
N GLU A 26 0.08 -8.06 5.32
CA GLU A 26 0.53 -9.31 4.71
C GLU A 26 1.19 -9.06 3.34
N GLY A 27 2.36 -9.63 3.11
CA GLY A 27 3.04 -9.60 1.83
C GLY A 27 4.45 -10.18 1.88
N PRO A 28 5.07 -10.39 0.72
CA PRO A 28 6.43 -10.91 0.63
C PRO A 28 7.48 -9.90 1.11
N VAL A 29 8.67 -10.39 1.46
CA VAL A 29 9.82 -9.52 1.72
C VAL A 29 10.23 -8.82 0.43
N VAL A 30 10.18 -7.49 0.43
CA VAL A 30 10.58 -6.63 -0.69
C VAL A 30 11.48 -5.53 -0.16
N ARG A 31 12.73 -5.52 -0.59
CA ARG A 31 13.72 -4.53 -0.18
C ARG A 31 13.75 -3.35 -1.13
N LEU A 32 13.72 -2.16 -0.57
CA LEU A 32 13.82 -0.90 -1.27
C LEU A 32 15.21 -0.30 -1.10
N ASP A 33 15.68 0.43 -2.11
CA ASP A 33 16.85 1.29 -1.92
C ASP A 33 16.54 2.43 -0.94
N GLU A 34 17.56 3.17 -0.52
CA GLU A 34 17.41 4.22 0.49
C GLU A 34 16.42 5.33 0.06
N ARG A 35 16.47 5.73 -1.21
CA ARG A 35 15.59 6.78 -1.74
C ARG A 35 14.15 6.32 -1.81
N GLN A 36 13.92 5.12 -2.33
CA GLN A 36 12.59 4.51 -2.37
C GLN A 36 12.05 4.27 -0.96
N ALA A 37 12.88 3.78 -0.04
CA ALA A 37 12.47 3.54 1.35
C ALA A 37 12.02 4.83 2.04
N HIS A 38 12.78 5.92 1.86
CA HIS A 38 12.43 7.23 2.42
C HIS A 38 11.11 7.77 1.83
N ALA A 39 10.97 7.74 0.52
CA ALA A 39 9.76 8.21 -0.16
C ALA A 39 8.53 7.36 0.22
N PHE A 40 8.71 6.03 0.31
CA PHE A 40 7.65 5.13 0.73
C PHE A 40 7.23 5.36 2.19
N ALA A 41 8.18 5.59 3.09
CA ALA A 41 7.89 5.94 4.48
C ALA A 41 7.05 7.22 4.60
N LEU A 42 7.33 8.25 3.79
CA LEU A 42 6.52 9.47 3.76
C LEU A 42 5.09 9.20 3.29
N VAL A 43 4.92 8.40 2.24
CA VAL A 43 3.59 8.01 1.74
C VAL A 43 2.80 7.26 2.81
N VAL A 44 3.43 6.26 3.44
CA VAL A 44 2.78 5.46 4.50
C VAL A 44 2.43 6.33 5.70
N HIS A 45 3.34 7.21 6.13
CA HIS A 45 3.09 8.14 7.23
C HIS A 45 1.83 8.98 7.01
N GLU A 46 1.65 9.54 5.82
CA GLU A 46 0.47 10.31 5.45
C GLU A 46 -0.79 9.45 5.41
N LEU A 47 -0.71 8.23 4.87
CA LEU A 47 -1.84 7.29 4.86
C LEU A 47 -2.27 6.89 6.28
N VAL A 48 -1.32 6.58 7.15
CA VAL A 48 -1.60 6.25 8.57
C VAL A 48 -2.22 7.43 9.29
N THR A 49 -1.66 8.63 9.12
CA THR A 49 -2.18 9.85 9.73
C THR A 49 -3.63 10.12 9.30
N ASN A 50 -3.93 9.97 8.01
CA ASN A 50 -5.28 10.14 7.49
C ASN A 50 -6.24 9.05 8.00
N ALA A 51 -5.79 7.81 8.08
CA ALA A 51 -6.56 6.70 8.64
C ALA A 51 -6.94 6.93 10.11
N MET A 52 -6.02 7.50 10.88
CA MET A 52 -6.27 7.85 12.30
C MET A 52 -7.25 9.00 12.46
N LYS A 53 -7.19 10.00 11.58
CA LYS A 53 -8.04 11.21 11.68
C LYS A 53 -9.44 10.99 11.12
N TYR A 54 -9.54 10.30 9.98
CA TYR A 54 -10.76 10.27 9.15
C TYR A 54 -11.18 8.88 8.70
N GLY A 55 -10.33 7.88 8.85
CA GLY A 55 -10.49 6.59 8.20
C GLY A 55 -10.62 5.39 9.14
N GLY A 56 -10.09 4.26 8.71
CA GLY A 56 -10.24 2.97 9.35
C GLY A 56 -9.68 2.86 10.77
N LEU A 57 -8.76 3.73 11.15
CA LEU A 57 -8.15 3.80 12.49
C LEU A 57 -8.71 4.93 13.36
N SER A 58 -9.69 5.70 12.88
CA SER A 58 -10.38 6.73 13.65
C SER A 58 -11.43 6.12 14.59
N ASP A 59 -12.01 6.94 15.47
CA ASP A 59 -13.08 6.51 16.40
C ASP A 59 -14.30 5.93 15.70
N GLY A 60 -14.57 6.35 14.46
CA GLY A 60 -15.63 5.79 13.61
C GLY A 60 -15.14 4.72 12.64
N GLY A 61 -13.88 4.35 12.71
CA GLY A 61 -13.27 3.37 11.84
C GLY A 61 -13.63 1.93 12.22
N ALA A 62 -13.64 1.05 11.22
CA ALA A 62 -13.92 -0.37 11.38
C ALA A 62 -12.73 -1.25 10.97
N GLY A 63 -11.57 -0.67 10.83
CA GLY A 63 -10.32 -1.38 10.62
C GLY A 63 -9.56 -0.97 9.37
N LEU A 64 -8.33 -1.48 9.30
CA LEU A 64 -7.38 -1.31 8.22
C LEU A 64 -6.86 -2.69 7.80
N ARG A 65 -6.65 -2.90 6.51
CA ARG A 65 -5.94 -4.05 5.95
C ARG A 65 -4.96 -3.58 4.89
N ILE A 66 -3.74 -4.10 4.94
CA ILE A 66 -2.67 -3.77 4.00
C ILE A 66 -2.12 -5.08 3.43
N THR A 67 -2.17 -5.23 2.12
CA THR A 67 -1.56 -6.38 1.45
C THR A 67 -0.67 -5.88 0.32
N TRP A 68 0.41 -6.61 0.01
CA TRP A 68 1.25 -6.29 -1.13
C TRP A 68 1.76 -7.53 -1.84
N THR A 69 1.98 -7.36 -3.13
CA THR A 69 2.50 -8.39 -4.01
C THR A 69 3.57 -7.80 -4.93
N VAL A 70 4.32 -8.66 -5.60
CA VAL A 70 5.27 -8.25 -6.65
C VAL A 70 4.78 -8.82 -7.97
N ALA A 71 4.45 -7.92 -8.90
CA ALA A 71 4.11 -8.28 -10.26
C ALA A 71 5.36 -8.19 -11.15
N ARG A 72 5.56 -9.20 -12.00
CA ARG A 72 6.54 -9.16 -13.06
C ARG A 72 5.82 -8.84 -14.36
N PRO A 73 6.22 -7.80 -15.11
CA PRO A 73 5.72 -7.58 -16.45
C PRO A 73 6.10 -8.74 -17.36
N GLU A 74 5.24 -9.07 -18.32
CA GLU A 74 5.51 -10.12 -19.31
C GLU A 74 6.66 -9.73 -20.30
N ASP A 75 6.94 -8.44 -20.42
CA ASP A 75 7.89 -7.85 -21.36
C ASP A 75 9.19 -7.41 -20.65
N ASP A 76 9.99 -8.26 -20.11
CA ASP A 76 11.32 -7.93 -19.52
C ASP A 76 11.37 -6.62 -18.69
N GLY A 77 10.22 -6.11 -18.32
CA GLY A 77 10.07 -4.93 -17.49
C GLY A 77 10.54 -5.17 -16.07
N ARG A 78 10.79 -4.08 -15.34
CA ARG A 78 11.17 -4.16 -13.93
C ARG A 78 10.01 -4.68 -13.11
N PRO A 79 10.28 -5.56 -12.12
CA PRO A 79 9.23 -5.98 -11.18
C PRO A 79 8.64 -4.75 -10.48
N ALA A 80 7.35 -4.75 -10.29
CA ALA A 80 6.64 -3.68 -9.60
C ALA A 80 5.94 -4.22 -8.35
N VAL A 81 6.01 -3.45 -7.28
CA VAL A 81 5.20 -3.68 -6.09
C VAL A 81 3.81 -3.13 -6.34
N LEU A 82 2.80 -3.92 -5.95
CA LEU A 82 1.42 -3.49 -5.82
C LEU A 82 1.03 -3.58 -4.36
N ILE A 83 0.58 -2.46 -3.80
CA ILE A 83 0.12 -2.40 -2.41
C ILE A 83 -1.35 -2.03 -2.42
N GLU A 84 -2.17 -2.86 -1.78
CA GLU A 84 -3.57 -2.60 -1.53
C GLU A 84 -3.73 -2.17 -0.06
N TRP A 85 -4.28 -1.00 0.13
CA TRP A 85 -4.60 -0.38 1.41
C TRP A 85 -6.11 -0.24 1.52
N GLU A 86 -6.74 -0.95 2.42
CA GLU A 86 -8.19 -0.93 2.61
C GLU A 86 -8.55 -0.44 4.00
N GLU A 87 -9.30 0.66 4.05
CA GLU A 87 -9.85 1.20 5.29
C GLU A 87 -11.35 0.97 5.30
N LYS A 88 -11.85 0.38 6.36
CA LYS A 88 -13.28 0.24 6.62
C LYS A 88 -13.75 1.33 7.56
N VAL A 89 -14.91 1.90 7.25
CA VAL A 89 -15.58 2.88 8.10
C VAL A 89 -16.93 2.33 8.54
N ALA A 90 -17.39 2.75 9.71
CA ALA A 90 -18.69 2.34 10.24
C ALA A 90 -19.82 2.82 9.33
N PRO A 91 -20.94 2.06 9.21
CA PRO A 91 -22.12 2.51 8.48
C PRO A 91 -22.61 3.86 9.01
N GLY A 92 -22.79 4.84 8.11
CA GLY A 92 -23.24 6.19 8.46
C GLY A 92 -22.14 7.19 8.81
N ALA A 93 -20.85 6.79 8.70
CA ALA A 93 -19.76 7.76 8.80
C ALA A 93 -19.82 8.75 7.61
N PRO A 94 -19.57 10.06 7.85
CA PRO A 94 -19.66 11.06 6.79
C PRO A 94 -18.59 10.80 5.73
N LEU A 95 -19.00 10.51 4.51
CA LEU A 95 -18.12 10.36 3.34
C LEU A 95 -17.41 11.66 2.96
N GLU A 96 -18.00 12.80 3.33
CA GLU A 96 -17.50 14.13 2.98
C GLU A 96 -16.09 14.44 3.53
N THR A 97 -15.72 13.86 4.67
CA THR A 97 -14.39 14.05 5.27
C THR A 97 -13.29 13.30 4.51
N ALA A 98 -13.61 12.18 3.90
CA ALA A 98 -12.64 11.39 3.14
C ALA A 98 -12.29 12.04 1.78
N GLU A 99 -13.28 12.61 1.08
CA GLU A 99 -13.04 13.32 -0.18
C GLU A 99 -12.27 14.65 0.02
N SER A 100 -12.54 15.37 1.11
CA SER A 100 -11.84 16.63 1.39
C SER A 100 -10.36 16.42 1.72
N THR A 101 -9.97 15.28 2.25
CA THR A 101 -8.57 14.92 2.51
C THR A 101 -7.80 14.54 1.24
N ALA A 102 -8.49 14.07 0.19
CA ALA A 102 -7.88 13.73 -1.09
C ALA A 102 -7.28 14.96 -1.81
N THR A 103 -7.70 16.18 -1.46
CA THR A 103 -7.22 17.45 -2.04
C THR A 103 -6.27 18.24 -1.13
N GLY A 104 -5.96 17.73 0.08
CA GLY A 104 -5.12 18.40 1.06
C GLY A 104 -3.61 18.30 0.78
N PHE A 105 -2.83 18.94 1.66
CA PHE A 105 -1.36 18.95 1.57
C PHE A 105 -0.77 17.53 1.62
N GLY A 106 -1.29 16.64 2.45
CA GLY A 106 -0.85 15.24 2.56
C GLY A 106 -1.01 14.47 1.24
N SER A 107 -2.12 14.66 0.52
CA SER A 107 -2.32 14.06 -0.81
C SER A 107 -1.35 14.56 -1.84
N ARG A 108 -0.98 15.85 -1.81
CA ARG A 108 0.05 16.41 -2.69
C ARG A 108 1.43 15.86 -2.40
N LEU A 109 1.75 15.65 -1.12
CA LEU A 109 3.01 15.02 -0.71
C LEU A 109 3.09 13.57 -1.19
N ILE A 110 2.02 12.80 -1.05
CA ILE A 110 1.92 11.44 -1.56
C ILE A 110 2.15 11.41 -3.07
N ASP A 111 1.44 12.25 -3.82
CA ASP A 111 1.54 12.31 -5.28
C ASP A 111 2.94 12.71 -5.74
N ALA A 112 3.57 13.68 -5.06
CA ALA A 112 4.93 14.13 -5.37
C ALA A 112 5.97 13.03 -5.09
N SER A 113 5.87 12.33 -3.96
CA SER A 113 6.77 11.23 -3.60
C SER A 113 6.64 10.04 -4.54
N LEU A 114 5.41 9.72 -4.97
CA LEU A 114 5.15 8.65 -5.92
C LEU A 114 5.66 8.98 -7.32
N LYS A 115 5.41 10.18 -7.83
CA LYS A 115 5.90 10.60 -9.15
C LYS A 115 7.41 10.79 -9.19
N GLY A 116 8.00 11.24 -8.10
CA GLY A 116 9.43 11.48 -7.97
C GLY A 116 10.22 10.21 -7.70
N GLU A 117 10.59 9.99 -6.45
CA GLU A 117 11.53 8.95 -6.06
C GLU A 117 11.00 7.52 -6.24
N LEU A 118 9.70 7.30 -6.10
CA LEU A 118 9.10 5.97 -6.32
C LEU A 118 8.83 5.69 -7.79
N SER A 119 8.67 6.70 -8.64
CA SER A 119 8.29 6.55 -10.06
C SER A 119 7.04 5.69 -10.23
N GLY A 120 6.06 5.90 -9.37
CA GLY A 120 4.87 5.07 -9.23
C GLY A 120 3.58 5.83 -9.44
N SER A 121 2.49 5.14 -9.14
CA SER A 121 1.13 5.65 -9.24
C SER A 121 0.30 5.29 -8.02
N ILE A 122 -0.73 6.08 -7.77
CA ILE A 122 -1.73 5.86 -6.73
C ILE A 122 -3.12 6.02 -7.33
N SER A 123 -4.03 5.14 -6.95
CA SER A 123 -5.46 5.33 -7.14
C SER A 123 -6.19 5.23 -5.82
N ARG A 124 -7.23 6.03 -5.66
CA ARG A 124 -8.08 6.08 -4.47
C ARG A 124 -9.53 5.88 -4.90
N ASP A 125 -10.20 4.96 -4.24
CA ASP A 125 -11.62 4.69 -4.44
C ASP A 125 -12.35 4.83 -3.10
N PHE A 126 -13.22 5.84 -3.02
CA PHE A 126 -14.07 6.10 -1.87
C PHE A 126 -15.45 5.51 -2.11
N GLY A 127 -15.86 4.57 -1.29
CA GLY A 127 -17.15 3.94 -1.35
C GLY A 127 -17.88 3.97 -0.01
N PRO A 128 -19.16 3.53 0.03
CA PRO A 128 -19.96 3.51 1.26
C PRO A 128 -19.38 2.63 2.38
N GLY A 129 -18.44 1.74 2.03
CA GLY A 129 -17.75 0.86 2.98
C GLY A 129 -16.41 1.38 3.45
N GLY A 130 -15.89 2.47 2.90
CA GLY A 130 -14.60 3.05 3.25
C GLY A 130 -13.74 3.46 2.06
N LEU A 131 -12.42 3.43 2.25
CA LEU A 131 -11.42 3.82 1.26
C LEU A 131 -10.62 2.61 0.81
N LYS A 132 -10.42 2.48 -0.49
CA LYS A 132 -9.43 1.57 -1.08
C LYS A 132 -8.36 2.37 -1.81
N VAL A 133 -7.11 2.16 -1.45
CA VAL A 133 -5.94 2.75 -2.11
C VAL A 133 -5.12 1.67 -2.77
N LEU A 134 -4.76 1.88 -4.02
CA LEU A 134 -3.84 1.03 -4.76
C LEU A 134 -2.58 1.84 -5.09
N LEU A 135 -1.44 1.39 -4.56
CA LEU A 135 -0.12 1.93 -4.85
C LEU A 135 0.63 0.98 -5.77
N ARG A 136 1.27 1.52 -6.80
CA ARG A 136 2.12 0.74 -7.70
C ARG A 136 3.41 1.50 -7.96
N PHE A 137 4.56 0.85 -7.78
CA PHE A 137 5.85 1.42 -8.15
C PHE A 137 6.87 0.33 -8.52
N PRO A 138 7.81 0.61 -9.44
CA PRO A 138 8.85 -0.33 -9.82
C PRO A 138 9.86 -0.52 -8.68
N VAL A 139 10.32 -1.76 -8.48
CA VAL A 139 11.43 -2.05 -7.56
C VAL A 139 12.73 -1.81 -8.31
N ARG A 140 13.58 -0.92 -7.78
CA ARG A 140 14.92 -0.70 -8.33
C ARG A 140 15.84 -1.84 -7.92
N SER A 141 16.71 -2.27 -8.82
CA SER A 141 17.56 -3.46 -8.70
C SER A 141 18.37 -3.52 -7.41
N GLY A 142 18.34 -4.66 -6.76
CA GLY A 142 18.93 -4.99 -5.46
C GLY A 142 18.01 -5.84 -4.61
N ALA A 143 16.71 -5.82 -4.89
CA ALA A 143 15.71 -6.59 -4.18
C ALA A 143 15.86 -8.07 -4.48
N ALA A 144 16.50 -8.82 -3.58
CA ALA A 144 16.42 -10.27 -3.57
C ALA A 144 15.01 -10.69 -3.20
N TRP A 145 14.16 -10.90 -4.20
CA TRP A 145 12.92 -11.60 -4.02
C TRP A 145 13.20 -13.10 -3.94
N ASN A 146 13.13 -13.67 -2.76
CA ASN A 146 13.12 -15.11 -2.58
C ASN A 146 11.72 -15.62 -2.90
N GLY A 147 11.54 -16.10 -4.11
CA GLY A 147 10.27 -16.62 -4.65
C GLY A 147 9.75 -17.89 -3.98
N ARG A 148 9.49 -17.85 -2.68
CA ARG A 148 8.74 -18.88 -1.95
C ARG A 148 7.43 -18.27 -1.48
N GLY A 149 6.45 -18.37 -2.36
CA GLY A 149 5.07 -17.97 -2.14
C GLY A 149 4.34 -18.07 -3.47
N GLY A 150 4.40 -19.26 -4.09
CA GLY A 150 3.77 -19.51 -5.37
C GLY A 150 2.29 -19.75 -5.20
N ALA A 151 1.46 -18.81 -5.64
CA ALA A 151 0.17 -19.18 -6.19
C ALA A 151 0.42 -19.69 -7.61
N THR A 152 0.23 -20.98 -7.81
CA THR A 152 0.29 -21.65 -9.10
C THR A 152 -0.84 -21.13 -9.97
N LEU A 153 -0.56 -20.21 -10.88
CA LEU A 153 -1.47 -19.94 -11.99
C LEU A 153 -1.32 -21.07 -12.99
N SER A 154 -2.33 -21.94 -13.04
CA SER A 154 -2.49 -22.98 -14.05
C SER A 154 -2.38 -22.39 -15.44
N ARG A 155 -1.41 -22.88 -16.20
CA ARG A 155 -1.31 -22.66 -17.64
C ARG A 155 -2.56 -23.24 -18.31
N ILE A 156 -3.41 -22.39 -18.80
CA ILE A 156 -4.41 -22.77 -19.81
C ILE A 156 -3.70 -22.65 -21.16
N GLY A 157 -3.22 -23.76 -21.67
CA GLY A 157 -2.67 -23.86 -23.01
C GLY A 157 -3.77 -23.77 -24.07
N PRO A 158 -3.47 -23.24 -25.27
CA PRO A 158 -4.45 -23.16 -26.36
C PRO A 158 -4.75 -24.56 -26.89
N ARG A 159 -6.05 -24.89 -26.95
CA ARG A 159 -6.53 -26.08 -27.66
C ARG A 159 -6.29 -25.86 -29.16
N ARG A 160 -5.44 -26.71 -29.74
CA ARG A 160 -5.35 -26.84 -31.20
C ARG A 160 -6.60 -27.59 -31.69
N ARG A 161 -7.22 -27.05 -32.72
CA ARG A 161 -8.11 -27.77 -33.62
C ARG A 161 -7.28 -28.43 -34.70
#